data_c4f1d4006751b714d09e5c7138cbaf4d
#
_entry.id   c4f1d4006751b714d09e5c7138cbaf4d
#
_cell.length_a   1.000
_cell.length_b   1.000
_cell.length_c   1.000
_cell.angle_alpha   90.00
_cell.angle_beta   90.00
_cell.angle_gamma   90.00
#
_symmetry.space_group_name_H-M   'P 1'
#
loop_
_entity.id
_entity.type
_entity.pdbx_description
1 polymer ?
#
loop_
_entity_poly.entity_id
_entity_poly.type
_entity_poly.pdbx_seq_one_letter_code
_entity_poly.pdbx_strand_id
1 'polypeptide(L)'
;MGKKVFLGMSGGVDSALSCALLVEQGFDVTAVYMRNWSKDLPGFKCPWAEDLADAERVAVKLGVDLEVWDCEKEYKETVADYLVDAYAHGYTPNPDVMCNQTVKFGTFAERAFKEGADLIATGHYARTAPALTEGGPARLLRSADEHKDQTYFLWRVPGTTFNRVIFPVGGYSSKTDVRAACAERHLGIETKPDSDGICFIGPVGIRTFLLDTLEKRAGDIVEWETGKVLGHHEGAFLFTVGQRKGLDLGGGPARYVVATDTKENVVYVTADKMCPGLWTKEHTLEDCHWIAGTAPEAGECLVRTRHTGTLREARLSVSGDGRSATVSFTEPVRTVAPGQSAVIYRGLECVGGGIIAPDPVMKPRI
;
A
#
# COMPACT_ATOMS: atom_id res chain seq x y z
N MET A 1 -4.42 -22.26 -29.13
CA MET A 1 -3.75 -22.14 -27.82
C MET A 1 -4.34 -20.92 -27.11
N GLY A 2 -4.63 -21.05 -25.81
CA GLY A 2 -5.07 -19.92 -24.98
C GLY A 2 -3.98 -18.84 -24.92
N LYS A 3 -4.36 -17.60 -24.57
CA LYS A 3 -3.36 -16.56 -24.29
C LYS A 3 -2.49 -16.99 -23.10
N LYS A 4 -1.18 -16.73 -23.18
CA LYS A 4 -0.23 -17.03 -22.13
C LYS A 4 -0.31 -16.00 -21.00
N VAL A 5 -0.57 -16.46 -19.79
CA VAL A 5 -0.72 -15.60 -18.59
C VAL A 5 0.30 -15.99 -17.54
N PHE A 6 1.10 -15.04 -17.06
CA PHE A 6 1.92 -15.22 -15.88
C PHE A 6 1.17 -14.67 -14.67
N LEU A 7 0.93 -15.54 -13.68
CA LEU A 7 0.22 -15.19 -12.45
C LEU A 7 1.18 -15.06 -11.27
N GLY A 8 1.21 -13.89 -10.63
CA GLY A 8 1.87 -13.74 -9.33
C GLY A 8 1.14 -14.54 -8.25
N MET A 9 1.74 -15.67 -7.84
CA MET A 9 1.17 -16.60 -6.87
C MET A 9 1.89 -16.49 -5.52
N SER A 10 1.21 -15.93 -4.52
CA SER A 10 1.78 -15.68 -3.19
C SER A 10 1.60 -16.82 -2.18
N GLY A 11 0.95 -17.92 -2.57
CA GLY A 11 0.53 -18.97 -1.63
C GLY A 11 -0.67 -18.58 -0.75
N GLY A 12 -1.33 -17.47 -1.03
CA GLY A 12 -2.56 -17.03 -0.35
C GLY A 12 -3.84 -17.40 -1.12
N VAL A 13 -4.99 -17.28 -0.45
CA VAL A 13 -6.32 -17.65 -0.97
C VAL A 13 -6.65 -16.94 -2.27
N ASP A 14 -6.35 -15.63 -2.37
CA ASP A 14 -6.73 -14.79 -3.51
C ASP A 14 -5.96 -15.17 -4.78
N SER A 15 -4.66 -15.43 -4.65
CA SER A 15 -3.83 -15.86 -5.78
C SER A 15 -4.16 -17.30 -6.21
N ALA A 16 -4.49 -18.16 -5.27
CA ALA A 16 -4.92 -19.54 -5.55
C ALA A 16 -6.24 -19.56 -6.35
N LEU A 17 -7.25 -18.81 -5.91
CA LEU A 17 -8.49 -18.68 -6.66
C LEU A 17 -8.26 -18.05 -8.02
N SER A 18 -7.42 -17.02 -8.10
CA SER A 18 -7.07 -16.37 -9.37
C SER A 18 -6.49 -17.37 -10.37
N CYS A 19 -5.62 -18.27 -9.91
CA CYS A 19 -5.07 -19.32 -10.74
C CYS A 19 -6.17 -20.26 -11.29
N ALA A 20 -7.03 -20.75 -10.42
CA ALA A 20 -8.11 -21.65 -10.79
C ALA A 20 -9.05 -21.02 -11.83
N LEU A 21 -9.45 -19.76 -11.61
CA LEU A 21 -10.32 -19.02 -12.51
C LEU A 21 -9.70 -18.81 -13.91
N LEU A 22 -8.40 -18.56 -13.97
CA LEU A 22 -7.69 -18.40 -15.25
C LEU A 22 -7.61 -19.73 -16.01
N VAL A 23 -7.31 -20.83 -15.32
CA VAL A 23 -7.31 -22.18 -15.91
C VAL A 23 -8.70 -22.56 -16.44
N GLU A 24 -9.75 -22.32 -15.67
CA GLU A 24 -11.15 -22.55 -16.07
C GLU A 24 -11.55 -21.72 -17.31
N GLN A 25 -11.01 -20.52 -17.46
CA GLN A 25 -11.24 -19.66 -18.62
C GLN A 25 -10.41 -20.07 -19.86
N GLY A 26 -9.57 -21.11 -19.75
CA GLY A 26 -8.78 -21.64 -20.85
C GLY A 26 -7.51 -20.86 -21.18
N PHE A 27 -6.99 -20.07 -20.25
CA PHE A 27 -5.68 -19.46 -20.39
C PHE A 27 -4.57 -20.50 -20.21
N ASP A 28 -3.44 -20.28 -20.89
CA ASP A 28 -2.18 -20.98 -20.65
C ASP A 28 -1.45 -20.29 -19.49
N VAL A 29 -1.56 -20.86 -18.28
CA VAL A 29 -1.15 -20.21 -17.03
C VAL A 29 0.21 -20.74 -16.57
N THR A 30 1.16 -19.82 -16.36
CA THR A 30 2.39 -20.06 -15.60
C THR A 30 2.28 -19.31 -14.27
N ALA A 31 2.30 -20.01 -13.15
CA ALA A 31 2.33 -19.40 -11.83
C ALA A 31 3.76 -18.98 -11.48
N VAL A 32 3.92 -17.83 -10.84
CA VAL A 32 5.22 -17.29 -10.41
C VAL A 32 5.18 -16.94 -8.93
N TYR A 33 5.99 -17.62 -8.13
CA TYR A 33 6.25 -17.22 -6.75
C TYR A 33 7.41 -16.21 -6.73
N MET A 34 7.12 -14.97 -6.38
CA MET A 34 8.13 -13.92 -6.22
C MET A 34 8.73 -14.01 -4.82
N ARG A 35 9.97 -14.44 -4.70
CA ARG A 35 10.71 -14.42 -3.44
C ARG A 35 11.27 -13.02 -3.21
N ASN A 36 10.51 -12.19 -2.49
CA ASN A 36 10.84 -10.80 -2.23
C ASN A 36 11.75 -10.63 -1.01
N TRP A 37 11.69 -11.58 -0.07
CA TRP A 37 12.44 -11.54 1.18
C TRP A 37 12.58 -12.94 1.75
N SER A 38 13.77 -13.28 2.28
CA SER A 38 14.03 -14.57 2.91
C SER A 38 14.73 -14.45 4.27
N LYS A 39 15.11 -13.22 4.68
CA LYS A 39 15.82 -13.01 5.94
C LYS A 39 14.87 -13.02 7.12
N ASP A 40 15.27 -13.71 8.17
CA ASP A 40 14.60 -13.66 9.46
C ASP A 40 14.85 -12.29 10.12
N LEU A 41 13.88 -11.82 10.89
CA LEU A 41 14.03 -10.66 11.76
C LEU A 41 14.06 -11.12 13.22
N PRO A 42 14.60 -10.31 14.16
CA PRO A 42 14.61 -10.66 15.58
C PRO A 42 13.22 -11.05 16.09
N GLY A 43 13.05 -12.31 16.50
CA GLY A 43 11.77 -12.85 16.97
C GLY A 43 10.75 -13.23 15.89
N PHE A 44 11.12 -13.20 14.61
CA PHE A 44 10.24 -13.57 13.51
C PHE A 44 10.97 -14.36 12.44
N LYS A 45 10.46 -15.56 12.16
CA LYS A 45 10.91 -16.37 11.02
C LYS A 45 10.09 -16.00 9.80
N CYS A 46 10.75 -15.64 8.71
CA CYS A 46 10.09 -15.28 7.47
C CYS A 46 9.31 -16.49 6.90
N PRO A 47 8.00 -16.38 6.62
CA PRO A 47 7.17 -17.53 6.23
C PRO A 47 7.32 -17.93 4.75
N TRP A 48 8.29 -17.40 4.02
CA TRP A 48 8.42 -17.59 2.58
C TRP A 48 8.40 -19.07 2.15
N ALA A 49 9.00 -19.96 2.93
CA ALA A 49 9.04 -21.39 2.60
C ALA A 49 7.68 -22.07 2.75
N GLU A 50 6.89 -21.64 3.74
CA GLU A 50 5.52 -22.14 3.95
C GLU A 50 4.59 -21.61 2.86
N ASP A 51 4.72 -20.32 2.52
CA ASP A 51 3.95 -19.69 1.45
C ASP A 51 4.28 -20.31 0.08
N LEU A 52 5.56 -20.63 -0.19
CA LEU A 52 5.97 -21.35 -1.40
C LEU A 52 5.36 -22.74 -1.44
N ALA A 53 5.43 -23.51 -0.34
CA ALA A 53 4.84 -24.85 -0.28
C ALA A 53 3.32 -24.84 -0.51
N ASP A 54 2.61 -23.78 -0.04
CA ASP A 54 1.20 -23.58 -0.35
C ASP A 54 0.97 -23.31 -1.85
N ALA A 55 1.79 -22.46 -2.45
CA ALA A 55 1.74 -22.17 -3.88
C ALA A 55 1.99 -23.43 -4.73
N GLU A 56 3.00 -24.24 -4.36
CA GLU A 56 3.31 -25.51 -5.02
C GLU A 56 2.14 -26.49 -4.96
N ARG A 57 1.52 -26.65 -3.78
CA ARG A 57 0.35 -27.54 -3.64
C ARG A 57 -0.82 -27.13 -4.55
N VAL A 58 -1.10 -25.84 -4.63
CA VAL A 58 -2.16 -25.32 -5.50
C VAL A 58 -1.78 -25.48 -6.98
N ALA A 59 -0.53 -25.20 -7.36
CA ALA A 59 -0.06 -25.34 -8.74
C ALA A 59 -0.16 -26.80 -9.22
N VAL A 60 0.33 -27.76 -8.41
CA VAL A 60 0.22 -29.21 -8.71
C VAL A 60 -1.24 -29.63 -8.88
N LYS A 61 -2.12 -29.16 -7.99
CA LYS A 61 -3.55 -29.48 -8.05
C LYS A 61 -4.24 -28.97 -9.30
N LEU A 62 -3.88 -27.79 -9.75
CA LEU A 62 -4.43 -27.17 -10.95
C LEU A 62 -3.73 -27.59 -12.25
N GLY A 63 -2.62 -28.34 -12.14
CA GLY A 63 -1.84 -28.80 -13.29
C GLY A 63 -1.13 -27.65 -14.02
N VAL A 64 -0.72 -26.60 -13.28
CA VAL A 64 0.03 -25.47 -13.82
C VAL A 64 1.49 -25.51 -13.39
N ASP A 65 2.37 -25.01 -14.25
CA ASP A 65 3.78 -24.85 -13.91
C ASP A 65 3.96 -23.71 -12.89
N LEU A 66 4.84 -23.92 -11.91
CA LEU A 66 5.22 -22.91 -10.93
C LEU A 66 6.72 -22.59 -11.06
N GLU A 67 7.03 -21.34 -11.27
CA GLU A 67 8.38 -20.82 -11.25
C GLU A 67 8.64 -20.02 -9.97
N VAL A 68 9.87 -20.10 -9.43
CA VAL A 68 10.31 -19.27 -8.31
C VAL A 68 11.26 -18.20 -8.84
N TRP A 69 10.85 -16.94 -8.72
CA TRP A 69 11.68 -15.82 -9.15
C TRP A 69 12.29 -15.12 -7.93
N ASP A 70 13.60 -14.99 -7.95
CA ASP A 70 14.33 -14.22 -6.95
C ASP A 70 14.19 -12.72 -7.27
N CYS A 71 13.50 -12.02 -6.40
CA CYS A 71 13.27 -10.57 -6.47
C CYS A 71 13.82 -9.84 -5.24
N GLU A 72 14.65 -10.51 -4.42
CA GLU A 72 15.13 -9.95 -3.14
C GLU A 72 15.95 -8.67 -3.33
N LYS A 73 16.78 -8.63 -4.36
CA LYS A 73 17.61 -7.46 -4.64
C LYS A 73 16.75 -6.23 -4.97
N GLU A 74 15.86 -6.39 -5.94
CA GLU A 74 14.97 -5.32 -6.39
C GLU A 74 14.05 -4.85 -5.27
N TYR A 75 13.52 -5.80 -4.50
CA TYR A 75 12.67 -5.49 -3.36
C TYR A 75 13.43 -4.72 -2.28
N LYS A 76 14.66 -5.14 -1.97
CA LYS A 76 15.50 -4.42 -1.01
C LYS A 76 15.76 -2.99 -1.46
N GLU A 77 16.23 -2.80 -2.69
CA GLU A 77 16.62 -1.50 -3.22
C GLU A 77 15.45 -0.53 -3.38
N THR A 78 14.27 -1.04 -3.79
CA THR A 78 13.13 -0.17 -4.15
C THR A 78 12.06 -0.06 -3.07
N VAL A 79 11.99 -1.02 -2.15
CA VAL A 79 10.95 -1.06 -1.10
C VAL A 79 11.55 -0.90 0.28
N ALA A 80 12.52 -1.75 0.68
CA ALA A 80 13.05 -1.73 2.03
C ALA A 80 13.95 -0.50 2.27
N ASP A 81 14.87 -0.22 1.37
CA ASP A 81 15.78 0.95 1.49
C ASP A 81 14.99 2.27 1.38
N TYR A 82 13.98 2.35 0.48
CA TYR A 82 13.05 3.47 0.41
C TYR A 82 12.30 3.69 1.74
N LEU A 83 11.83 2.60 2.37
CA LEU A 83 11.15 2.68 3.65
C LEU A 83 12.04 3.28 4.73
N VAL A 84 13.28 2.78 4.85
CA VAL A 84 14.27 3.24 5.84
C VAL A 84 14.62 4.71 5.62
N ASP A 85 14.91 5.09 4.37
CA ASP A 85 15.26 6.47 4.02
C ASP A 85 14.11 7.44 4.34
N ALA A 86 12.88 7.10 3.98
CA ALA A 86 11.72 7.93 4.25
C ALA A 86 11.51 8.15 5.76
N TYR A 87 11.60 7.10 6.58
CA TYR A 87 11.49 7.24 8.03
C TYR A 87 12.61 8.06 8.65
N ALA A 88 13.84 7.92 8.16
CA ALA A 88 14.97 8.74 8.60
C ALA A 88 14.72 10.24 8.37
N HIS A 89 13.95 10.58 7.33
CA HIS A 89 13.61 11.96 6.96
C HIS A 89 12.25 12.43 7.53
N GLY A 90 11.60 11.64 8.39
CA GLY A 90 10.34 12.02 9.05
C GLY A 90 9.08 11.77 8.21
N TYR A 91 9.20 11.03 7.11
CA TYR A 91 8.05 10.55 6.34
C TYR A 91 7.56 9.22 6.89
N THR A 92 6.26 8.96 6.72
CA THR A 92 5.66 7.65 7.00
C THR A 92 5.19 7.04 5.67
N PRO A 93 6.07 6.35 4.92
CA PRO A 93 5.76 5.86 3.58
C PRO A 93 4.81 4.66 3.62
N ASN A 94 4.26 4.32 2.44
CA ASN A 94 3.52 3.08 2.22
C ASN A 94 4.33 2.12 1.34
N PRO A 95 4.98 1.09 1.91
CA PRO A 95 5.83 0.17 1.16
C PRO A 95 5.05 -0.69 0.16
N ASP A 96 3.75 -0.96 0.40
CA ASP A 96 2.94 -1.77 -0.52
C ASP A 96 2.72 -1.05 -1.86
N VAL A 97 2.58 0.28 -1.83
CA VAL A 97 2.50 1.09 -3.06
C VAL A 97 3.77 0.94 -3.87
N MET A 98 4.94 1.01 -3.21
CA MET A 98 6.24 0.84 -3.88
C MET A 98 6.43 -0.59 -4.39
N CYS A 99 6.09 -1.60 -3.60
CA CYS A 99 6.14 -2.99 -4.02
C CYS A 99 5.28 -3.25 -5.27
N ASN A 100 4.07 -2.70 -5.31
CA ASN A 100 3.24 -2.82 -6.50
C ASN A 100 3.85 -2.11 -7.70
N GLN A 101 4.33 -0.87 -7.54
CA GLN A 101 4.91 -0.11 -8.65
C GLN A 101 6.19 -0.76 -9.19
N THR A 102 7.13 -1.14 -8.32
CA THR A 102 8.50 -1.49 -8.72
C THR A 102 8.71 -2.99 -8.91
N VAL A 103 8.07 -3.82 -8.08
CA VAL A 103 8.27 -5.28 -8.11
C VAL A 103 7.15 -5.97 -8.89
N LYS A 104 5.87 -5.86 -8.46
CA LYS A 104 4.79 -6.64 -9.06
C LYS A 104 4.40 -6.16 -10.46
N PHE A 105 4.31 -4.85 -10.68
CA PHE A 105 3.96 -4.27 -11.99
C PHE A 105 5.16 -3.58 -12.68
N GLY A 106 6.36 -3.70 -12.07
CA GLY A 106 7.66 -3.41 -12.66
C GLY A 106 8.38 -4.69 -13.01
N THR A 107 9.34 -5.13 -12.20
CA THR A 107 10.25 -6.26 -12.46
C THR A 107 9.52 -7.55 -12.88
N PHE A 108 8.48 -7.95 -12.13
CA PHE A 108 7.71 -9.15 -12.50
C PHE A 108 7.01 -8.98 -13.84
N ALA A 109 6.33 -7.86 -14.08
CA ALA A 109 5.63 -7.60 -15.33
C ALA A 109 6.60 -7.57 -16.52
N GLU A 110 7.72 -6.86 -16.40
CA GLU A 110 8.74 -6.74 -17.44
C GLU A 110 9.34 -8.11 -17.79
N ARG A 111 9.69 -8.89 -16.78
CA ARG A 111 10.24 -10.23 -16.97
C ARG A 111 9.22 -11.17 -17.61
N ALA A 112 7.97 -11.19 -17.13
CA ALA A 112 6.91 -12.00 -17.70
C ALA A 112 6.68 -11.69 -19.19
N PHE A 113 6.64 -10.42 -19.55
CA PHE A 113 6.47 -10.01 -20.94
C PHE A 113 7.68 -10.37 -21.82
N LYS A 114 8.89 -10.29 -21.28
CA LYS A 114 10.12 -10.73 -21.97
C LYS A 114 10.14 -12.25 -22.20
N GLU A 115 9.55 -13.03 -21.30
CA GLU A 115 9.40 -14.47 -21.39
C GLU A 115 8.17 -14.91 -22.22
N GLY A 116 7.50 -13.93 -22.87
CA GLY A 116 6.45 -14.15 -23.87
C GLY A 116 5.03 -14.21 -23.29
N ALA A 117 4.79 -13.69 -22.08
CA ALA A 117 3.43 -13.55 -21.57
C ALA A 117 2.62 -12.58 -22.45
N ASP A 118 1.38 -12.95 -22.80
CA ASP A 118 0.41 -12.02 -23.38
C ASP A 118 -0.14 -11.08 -22.29
N LEU A 119 -0.37 -11.63 -21.12
CA LEU A 119 -0.98 -10.97 -19.98
C LEU A 119 -0.27 -11.38 -18.68
N ILE A 120 -0.38 -10.55 -17.67
CA ILE A 120 -0.08 -10.92 -16.28
C ILE A 120 -1.34 -10.88 -15.44
N ALA A 121 -1.34 -11.61 -14.33
CA ALA A 121 -2.45 -11.63 -13.37
C ALA A 121 -1.93 -11.60 -11.93
N THR A 122 -2.75 -11.07 -11.04
CA THR A 122 -2.50 -11.08 -9.60
C THR A 122 -3.81 -11.21 -8.83
N GLY A 123 -3.73 -11.66 -7.57
CA GLY A 123 -4.88 -11.79 -6.67
C GLY A 123 -5.37 -10.49 -6.05
N HIS A 124 -5.16 -9.33 -6.67
CA HIS A 124 -5.63 -8.06 -6.13
C HIS A 124 -7.14 -7.87 -6.29
N TYR A 125 -7.74 -7.28 -5.27
CA TYR A 125 -9.12 -6.78 -5.31
C TYR A 125 -9.15 -5.43 -6.02
N ALA A 126 -9.14 -5.49 -7.34
CA ALA A 126 -9.23 -4.36 -8.25
C ALA A 126 -9.90 -4.81 -9.55
N ARG A 127 -10.30 -3.90 -10.40
CA ARG A 127 -10.83 -4.19 -11.74
C ARG A 127 -10.17 -3.26 -12.75
N THR A 128 -10.10 -3.70 -13.99
CA THR A 128 -9.70 -2.85 -15.11
C THR A 128 -10.87 -2.64 -16.06
N ALA A 129 -10.87 -1.51 -16.76
CA ALA A 129 -11.77 -1.24 -17.85
C ALA A 129 -10.98 -0.73 -19.06
N PRO A 130 -11.50 -0.93 -20.28
CA PRO A 130 -10.85 -0.41 -21.47
C PRO A 130 -10.59 1.09 -21.38
N ALA A 131 -9.57 1.54 -22.13
CA ALA A 131 -9.29 2.95 -22.30
C ALA A 131 -10.51 3.68 -22.88
N LEU A 132 -10.61 4.98 -22.61
CA LEU A 132 -11.65 5.84 -23.20
C LEU A 132 -11.36 6.16 -24.67
N THR A 133 -10.11 6.05 -25.08
CA THR A 133 -9.65 6.27 -26.47
C THR A 133 -8.95 5.01 -26.97
N GLU A 134 -9.05 4.75 -28.27
CA GLU A 134 -8.39 3.62 -28.91
C GLU A 134 -6.87 3.68 -28.70
N GLY A 135 -6.27 2.57 -28.27
CA GLY A 135 -4.84 2.48 -27.94
C GLY A 135 -4.40 3.22 -26.66
N GLY A 136 -5.32 3.85 -25.95
CA GLY A 136 -5.02 4.56 -24.73
C GLY A 136 -4.76 3.65 -23.52
N PRO A 137 -4.45 4.22 -22.35
CA PRO A 137 -4.22 3.51 -21.10
C PRO A 137 -5.53 2.96 -20.52
N ALA A 138 -5.51 1.72 -20.03
CA ALA A 138 -6.65 1.13 -19.33
C ALA A 138 -6.94 1.89 -18.02
N ARG A 139 -8.19 1.86 -17.63
CA ARG A 139 -8.66 2.49 -16.38
C ARG A 139 -8.61 1.49 -15.24
N LEU A 140 -8.21 1.94 -14.07
CA LEU A 140 -8.25 1.17 -12.83
C LEU A 140 -9.55 1.46 -12.10
N LEU A 141 -10.32 0.44 -11.80
CA LEU A 141 -11.61 0.56 -11.11
C LEU A 141 -11.55 -0.14 -9.76
N ARG A 142 -12.24 0.44 -8.78
CA ARG A 142 -12.45 -0.16 -7.46
C ARG A 142 -13.03 -1.57 -7.58
N SER A 143 -12.64 -2.44 -6.65
CA SER A 143 -13.21 -3.78 -6.50
C SER A 143 -14.71 -3.75 -6.26
N ALA A 144 -15.38 -4.88 -6.50
CA ALA A 144 -16.77 -5.08 -6.07
C ALA A 144 -16.88 -5.19 -4.54
N ASP A 145 -15.87 -5.75 -3.87
CA ASP A 145 -15.74 -5.68 -2.41
C ASP A 145 -15.09 -4.36 -2.00
N GLU A 146 -15.91 -3.42 -1.51
CA GLU A 146 -15.43 -2.09 -1.08
C GLU A 146 -14.51 -2.14 0.14
N HIS A 147 -14.65 -3.16 1.00
CA HIS A 147 -13.81 -3.33 2.20
C HIS A 147 -12.42 -3.87 1.87
N LYS A 148 -12.33 -4.71 0.83
CA LYS A 148 -11.08 -5.31 0.36
C LYS A 148 -10.46 -4.55 -0.81
N ASP A 149 -11.08 -3.47 -1.28
CA ASP A 149 -10.59 -2.68 -2.42
C ASP A 149 -9.13 -2.27 -2.25
N GLN A 150 -8.27 -2.78 -3.15
CA GLN A 150 -6.82 -2.60 -3.12
C GLN A 150 -6.31 -1.59 -4.16
N THR A 151 -7.19 -0.86 -4.82
CA THR A 151 -6.78 0.19 -5.77
C THR A 151 -5.94 1.29 -5.11
N TYR A 152 -6.09 1.47 -3.78
CA TYR A 152 -5.22 2.32 -2.97
C TYR A 152 -3.73 1.99 -3.08
N PHE A 153 -3.37 0.74 -3.30
CA PHE A 153 -1.98 0.32 -3.46
C PHE A 153 -1.48 0.34 -4.91
N LEU A 154 -2.39 0.57 -5.87
CA LEU A 154 -2.12 0.47 -7.30
C LEU A 154 -2.04 1.83 -8.02
N TRP A 155 -2.24 2.92 -7.32
CA TRP A 155 -2.36 4.25 -7.92
C TRP A 155 -1.11 4.73 -8.67
N ARG A 156 0.07 4.19 -8.35
CA ARG A 156 1.33 4.52 -9.03
C ARG A 156 1.65 3.63 -10.24
N VAL A 157 0.82 2.66 -10.53
CA VAL A 157 1.00 1.78 -11.70
C VAL A 157 0.41 2.48 -12.93
N PRO A 158 1.19 2.64 -14.02
CA PRO A 158 0.68 3.27 -15.26
C PRO A 158 -0.49 2.48 -15.88
N GLY A 159 -1.49 3.19 -16.40
CA GLY A 159 -2.63 2.58 -17.07
C GLY A 159 -2.23 1.76 -18.31
N THR A 160 -1.12 2.10 -18.95
CA THR A 160 -0.55 1.30 -20.05
C THR A 160 -0.15 -0.11 -19.59
N THR A 161 0.32 -0.26 -18.35
CA THR A 161 0.58 -1.59 -17.76
C THR A 161 -0.73 -2.35 -17.60
N PHE A 162 -1.80 -1.69 -17.13
CA PHE A 162 -3.11 -2.31 -16.94
C PHE A 162 -3.77 -2.82 -18.23
N ASN A 163 -3.34 -2.38 -19.41
CA ASN A 163 -3.79 -2.95 -20.70
C ASN A 163 -3.50 -4.45 -20.81
N ARG A 164 -2.54 -4.95 -20.03
CA ARG A 164 -2.10 -6.34 -20.06
C ARG A 164 -2.21 -7.03 -18.69
N VAL A 165 -3.12 -6.55 -17.80
CA VAL A 165 -3.31 -7.07 -16.44
C VAL A 165 -4.72 -7.60 -16.27
N ILE A 166 -4.84 -8.77 -15.60
CA ILE A 166 -6.10 -9.35 -15.15
C ILE A 166 -6.11 -9.40 -13.62
N PHE A 167 -7.23 -9.02 -13.02
CA PHE A 167 -7.52 -9.18 -11.60
C PHE A 167 -8.73 -10.14 -11.43
N PRO A 168 -8.51 -11.47 -11.41
CA PRO A 168 -9.60 -12.44 -11.48
C PRO A 168 -10.60 -12.35 -10.32
N VAL A 169 -10.13 -11.96 -9.12
CA VAL A 169 -10.97 -11.86 -7.92
C VAL A 169 -11.64 -10.50 -7.73
N GLY A 170 -11.34 -9.50 -8.56
CA GLY A 170 -11.86 -8.14 -8.42
C GLY A 170 -13.37 -7.99 -8.56
N GLY A 171 -14.05 -8.98 -9.15
CA GLY A 171 -15.50 -9.03 -9.30
C GLY A 171 -16.25 -9.67 -8.13
N TYR A 172 -15.57 -10.29 -7.18
CA TYR A 172 -16.20 -10.88 -6.00
C TYR A 172 -16.65 -9.80 -5.01
N SER A 173 -17.83 -9.97 -4.45
CA SER A 173 -18.47 -8.99 -3.56
C SER A 173 -18.00 -9.11 -2.10
N SER A 174 -17.39 -10.22 -1.73
CA SER A 174 -16.81 -10.40 -0.39
C SER A 174 -15.65 -11.40 -0.37
N LYS A 175 -14.81 -11.29 0.64
CA LYS A 175 -13.77 -12.30 0.93
C LYS A 175 -14.37 -13.67 1.27
N THR A 176 -15.55 -13.69 1.85
CA THR A 176 -16.28 -14.93 2.15
C THR A 176 -16.60 -15.69 0.86
N ASP A 177 -17.05 -14.98 -0.18
CA ASP A 177 -17.34 -15.58 -1.49
C ASP A 177 -16.08 -16.14 -2.14
N VAL A 178 -14.94 -15.44 -2.01
CA VAL A 178 -13.64 -15.91 -2.49
C VAL A 178 -13.23 -17.22 -1.78
N ARG A 179 -13.40 -17.28 -0.46
CA ARG A 179 -13.11 -18.51 0.31
C ARG A 179 -14.04 -19.66 -0.05
N ALA A 180 -15.33 -19.38 -0.23
CA ALA A 180 -16.31 -20.35 -0.68
C ALA A 180 -15.96 -20.91 -2.07
N ALA A 181 -15.58 -20.03 -3.01
CA ALA A 181 -15.16 -20.43 -4.35
C ALA A 181 -13.86 -21.28 -4.34
N CYS A 182 -12.94 -21.03 -3.39
CA CYS A 182 -11.78 -21.90 -3.17
C CYS A 182 -12.20 -23.29 -2.65
N ALA A 183 -13.13 -23.34 -1.68
CA ALA A 183 -13.62 -24.59 -1.10
C ALA A 183 -14.36 -25.45 -2.14
N GLU A 184 -15.21 -24.85 -2.98
CA GLU A 184 -15.92 -25.52 -4.08
C GLU A 184 -14.94 -26.18 -5.06
N ARG A 185 -13.77 -25.57 -5.29
CA ARG A 185 -12.69 -26.11 -6.13
C ARG A 185 -11.72 -27.01 -5.36
N HIS A 186 -12.01 -27.23 -4.09
CA HIS A 186 -11.18 -28.03 -3.19
C HIS A 186 -9.70 -27.60 -3.17
N LEU A 187 -9.39 -26.32 -3.25
CA LEU A 187 -8.01 -25.83 -3.34
C LEU A 187 -7.18 -26.12 -2.09
N GLY A 188 -7.83 -26.34 -0.93
CA GLY A 188 -7.18 -26.72 0.33
C GLY A 188 -6.46 -25.56 1.03
N ILE A 189 -6.79 -24.33 0.66
CA ILE A 189 -6.18 -23.09 1.18
C ILE A 189 -7.22 -22.11 1.73
N GLU A 190 -8.49 -22.45 1.65
CA GLU A 190 -9.63 -21.59 1.98
C GLU A 190 -9.63 -21.07 3.43
N THR A 191 -8.98 -21.80 4.34
CA THR A 191 -8.89 -21.45 5.77
C THR A 191 -7.64 -20.65 6.12
N LYS A 192 -6.69 -20.50 5.18
CA LYS A 192 -5.45 -19.76 5.44
C LYS A 192 -5.78 -18.30 5.82
N PRO A 193 -5.18 -17.78 6.91
CA PRO A 193 -5.32 -16.37 7.27
C PRO A 193 -4.88 -15.45 6.13
N ASP A 194 -5.47 -14.27 6.06
CA ASP A 194 -4.96 -13.23 5.16
C ASP A 194 -3.57 -12.80 5.63
N SER A 195 -2.70 -12.43 4.69
CA SER A 195 -1.41 -11.83 5.04
C SER A 195 -1.66 -10.42 5.57
N ASP A 196 -1.44 -10.24 6.87
CA ASP A 196 -1.55 -8.94 7.53
C ASP A 196 -0.16 -8.29 7.64
N GLY A 197 -0.08 -7.01 7.28
CA GLY A 197 1.13 -6.21 7.39
C GLY A 197 2.05 -6.27 6.18
N ILE A 198 3.23 -5.66 6.35
CA ILE A 198 4.27 -5.60 5.31
C ILE A 198 4.92 -6.98 5.20
N CYS A 199 4.95 -7.54 4.00
CA CYS A 199 5.30 -8.95 3.77
C CYS A 199 6.67 -9.39 4.35
N PHE A 200 7.65 -8.50 4.47
CA PHE A 200 8.97 -8.81 5.02
C PHE A 200 9.13 -8.49 6.51
N ILE A 201 8.22 -7.72 7.09
CA ILE A 201 8.23 -7.32 8.51
C ILE A 201 7.35 -8.28 9.33
N GLY A 202 6.28 -8.79 8.73
CA GLY A 202 5.35 -9.69 9.40
C GLY A 202 4.74 -9.08 10.67
N PRO A 203 4.39 -9.91 11.67
CA PRO A 203 3.76 -9.45 12.92
C PRO A 203 4.70 -8.70 13.87
N VAL A 204 6.01 -8.71 13.63
CA VAL A 204 7.00 -8.00 14.47
C VAL A 204 6.82 -6.50 14.43
N GLY A 205 6.27 -6.01 13.32
CA GLY A 205 5.92 -4.62 13.13
C GLY A 205 7.10 -3.72 12.74
N ILE A 206 6.73 -2.63 12.09
CA ILE A 206 7.67 -1.64 11.53
C ILE A 206 8.64 -1.07 12.58
N ARG A 207 8.20 -0.91 13.83
CA ARG A 207 9.02 -0.37 14.92
C ARG A 207 10.29 -1.20 15.15
N THR A 208 10.15 -2.53 15.24
CA THR A 208 11.30 -3.42 15.47
C THR A 208 12.28 -3.37 14.31
N PHE A 209 11.76 -3.39 13.08
CA PHE A 209 12.59 -3.27 11.88
C PHE A 209 13.37 -1.95 11.84
N LEU A 210 12.73 -0.82 12.14
CA LEU A 210 13.38 0.48 12.17
C LEU A 210 14.43 0.59 13.27
N LEU A 211 14.17 0.02 14.47
CA LEU A 211 15.14 0.00 15.57
C LEU A 211 16.35 -0.89 15.31
N ASP A 212 16.24 -1.88 14.43
CA ASP A 212 17.35 -2.72 13.99
C ASP A 212 18.19 -2.02 12.89
N THR A 213 17.58 -1.10 12.14
CA THR A 213 18.18 -0.51 10.94
C THR A 213 18.67 0.92 11.16
N LEU A 214 17.94 1.73 11.94
CA LEU A 214 18.26 3.14 12.20
C LEU A 214 18.90 3.31 13.58
N GLU A 215 19.81 4.28 13.68
CA GLU A 215 20.47 4.60 14.93
C GLU A 215 19.47 5.18 15.94
N LYS A 216 19.48 4.61 17.14
CA LYS A 216 18.67 5.09 18.25
C LYS A 216 19.20 6.42 18.76
N ARG A 217 18.34 7.40 18.84
CA ARG A 217 18.66 8.72 19.39
C ARG A 217 17.60 9.10 20.41
N ALA A 218 18.00 9.23 21.67
CA ALA A 218 17.09 9.69 22.70
C ALA A 218 16.59 11.10 22.41
N GLY A 219 15.30 11.33 22.62
CA GLY A 219 14.65 12.63 22.41
C GLY A 219 13.43 12.80 23.32
N ASP A 220 12.83 13.97 23.27
CA ASP A 220 11.75 14.35 24.19
C ASP A 220 10.36 14.18 23.57
N ILE A 221 9.41 13.74 24.42
CA ILE A 221 7.99 13.83 24.13
C ILE A 221 7.45 15.07 24.85
N VAL A 222 6.98 16.04 24.08
CA VAL A 222 6.61 17.38 24.55
C VAL A 222 5.11 17.60 24.40
N GLU A 223 4.48 18.14 25.42
CA GLU A 223 3.07 18.56 25.36
C GLU A 223 2.91 19.77 24.46
N TRP A 224 2.02 19.65 23.46
CA TRP A 224 1.79 20.66 22.44
C TRP A 224 1.37 22.02 22.98
N GLU A 225 0.50 22.03 23.98
CA GLU A 225 -0.10 23.25 24.52
C GLU A 225 0.84 24.04 25.45
N THR A 226 1.73 23.34 26.16
CA THR A 226 2.51 23.93 27.26
C THR A 226 4.02 23.93 27.02
N GLY A 227 4.49 23.15 26.06
CA GLY A 227 5.93 22.92 25.87
C GLY A 227 6.59 22.05 26.96
N LYS A 228 5.79 21.48 27.87
CA LYS A 228 6.30 20.65 28.96
C LYS A 228 6.80 19.31 28.42
N VAL A 229 7.99 18.89 28.82
CA VAL A 229 8.48 17.52 28.59
C VAL A 229 7.69 16.55 29.45
N LEU A 230 7.09 15.55 28.82
CA LEU A 230 6.26 14.53 29.44
C LEU A 230 6.96 13.17 29.57
N GLY A 231 7.98 12.93 28.76
CA GLY A 231 8.72 11.68 28.71
C GLY A 231 9.77 11.71 27.60
N HIS A 232 10.36 10.56 27.35
CA HIS A 232 11.43 10.40 26.37
C HIS A 232 11.13 9.25 25.41
N HIS A 233 11.82 9.26 24.26
CA HIS A 233 11.72 8.21 23.25
C HIS A 233 13.11 7.84 22.69
N GLU A 234 13.20 6.75 21.91
CA GLU A 234 14.45 6.25 21.30
C GLU A 234 14.69 6.78 19.86
N GLY A 235 13.80 7.62 19.34
CA GLY A 235 13.88 8.21 18.00
C GLY A 235 12.52 8.75 17.55
N ALA A 236 12.47 10.02 17.08
CA ALA A 236 11.24 10.65 16.61
C ALA A 236 10.66 9.94 15.38
N PHE A 237 11.50 9.25 14.57
CA PHE A 237 11.09 8.45 13.42
C PHE A 237 10.18 7.27 13.76
N LEU A 238 10.09 6.87 15.03
CA LEU A 238 9.20 5.80 15.49
C LEU A 238 7.74 6.24 15.68
N PHE A 239 7.47 7.52 15.48
CA PHE A 239 6.16 8.10 15.76
C PHE A 239 5.54 8.72 14.51
N THR A 240 4.24 8.53 14.38
CA THR A 240 3.47 9.00 13.25
C THR A 240 2.35 9.92 13.71
N VAL A 241 2.06 11.01 13.00
CA VAL A 241 0.98 11.93 13.30
C VAL A 241 -0.36 11.18 13.45
N GLY A 242 -1.08 11.47 14.52
CA GLY A 242 -2.32 10.79 14.91
C GLY A 242 -2.12 9.50 15.72
N GLN A 243 -0.89 9.04 15.92
CA GLN A 243 -0.60 7.84 16.73
C GLN A 243 -0.98 8.07 18.20
N ARG A 244 -1.61 7.03 18.81
CA ARG A 244 -1.99 7.02 20.22
C ARG A 244 -1.20 5.99 21.05
N LYS A 245 -0.93 4.82 20.46
CA LYS A 245 -0.28 3.70 21.15
C LYS A 245 1.24 3.83 21.10
N GLY A 246 1.96 3.28 22.09
CA GLY A 246 3.42 3.23 22.11
C GLY A 246 4.11 4.56 22.47
N LEU A 247 3.38 5.49 23.11
CA LEU A 247 3.96 6.73 23.66
C LEU A 247 4.60 6.51 25.04
N ASP A 248 4.22 5.44 25.73
CA ASP A 248 4.77 4.97 27.02
C ASP A 248 4.88 6.07 28.10
N LEU A 249 3.90 7.01 28.11
CA LEU A 249 3.88 8.16 29.03
C LEU A 249 3.31 7.86 30.42
N GLY A 250 3.07 6.58 30.73
CA GLY A 250 2.47 6.17 32.00
C GLY A 250 0.98 6.47 32.10
N GLY A 251 0.49 6.70 33.32
CA GLY A 251 -0.92 7.02 33.59
C GLY A 251 -1.31 8.42 33.10
N GLY A 252 -2.63 8.65 32.94
CA GLY A 252 -3.18 9.94 32.54
C GLY A 252 -4.10 9.86 31.32
N PRO A 253 -4.49 11.02 30.75
CA PRO A 253 -5.36 11.03 29.59
C PRO A 253 -4.68 10.44 28.36
N ALA A 254 -5.48 9.88 27.44
CA ALA A 254 -4.98 9.43 26.16
C ALA A 254 -4.38 10.60 25.38
N ARG A 255 -3.17 10.41 24.85
CA ARG A 255 -2.47 11.42 24.08
C ARG A 255 -2.30 10.99 22.63
N TYR A 256 -2.20 11.97 21.75
CA TYR A 256 -2.08 11.78 20.28
C TYR A 256 -0.88 12.57 19.77
N VAL A 257 -0.10 11.98 18.89
CA VAL A 257 1.00 12.67 18.20
C VAL A 257 0.42 13.74 17.29
N VAL A 258 0.84 14.99 17.48
CA VAL A 258 0.44 16.15 16.65
C VAL A 258 1.48 16.39 15.56
N ALA A 259 2.76 16.33 15.92
CA ALA A 259 3.88 16.55 15.01
C ALA A 259 5.12 15.78 15.47
N THR A 260 6.01 15.52 14.54
CA THR A 260 7.35 14.98 14.78
C THR A 260 8.39 15.87 14.12
N ASP A 261 9.45 16.19 14.84
CA ASP A 261 10.62 16.90 14.31
C ASP A 261 11.81 15.94 14.39
N THR A 262 12.17 15.33 13.27
CA THR A 262 13.28 14.38 13.21
C THR A 262 14.65 15.03 13.32
N LYS A 263 14.78 16.32 12.97
CA LYS A 263 16.02 17.08 13.07
C LYS A 263 16.34 17.39 14.54
N GLU A 264 15.38 17.98 15.24
CA GLU A 264 15.47 18.28 16.67
C GLU A 264 15.23 17.05 17.54
N ASN A 265 14.73 15.96 16.93
CA ASN A 265 14.40 14.70 17.58
C ASN A 265 13.36 14.86 18.69
N VAL A 266 12.25 15.55 18.40
CA VAL A 266 11.16 15.84 19.32
C VAL A 266 9.83 15.31 18.78
N VAL A 267 9.01 14.76 19.68
CA VAL A 267 7.64 14.32 19.39
C VAL A 267 6.67 15.19 20.18
N TYR A 268 5.79 15.90 19.48
CA TYR A 268 4.75 16.72 20.10
C TYR A 268 3.46 15.93 20.24
N VAL A 269 2.86 15.99 21.43
CA VAL A 269 1.62 15.25 21.75
C VAL A 269 0.58 16.14 22.42
N THR A 270 -0.69 15.82 22.21
CA THR A 270 -1.82 16.50 22.85
C THR A 270 -2.78 15.51 23.49
N ALA A 271 -3.46 15.92 24.56
CA ALA A 271 -4.62 15.21 25.10
C ALA A 271 -5.95 15.70 24.49
N ASP A 272 -5.94 16.88 23.85
CA ASP A 272 -7.12 17.44 23.20
C ASP A 272 -7.34 16.82 21.81
N LYS A 273 -8.42 16.05 21.66
CA LYS A 273 -8.81 15.45 20.39
C LYS A 273 -9.21 16.48 19.33
N MET A 274 -9.52 17.70 19.74
CA MET A 274 -9.91 18.82 18.88
C MET A 274 -8.74 19.76 18.57
N CYS A 275 -7.53 19.41 19.06
CA CYS A 275 -6.32 20.18 18.74
C CYS A 275 -6.21 20.41 17.21
N PRO A 276 -6.06 21.68 16.78
CA PRO A 276 -6.03 22.03 15.34
C PRO A 276 -5.00 21.23 14.53
N GLY A 277 -3.85 20.89 15.11
CA GLY A 277 -2.82 20.10 14.45
C GLY A 277 -3.23 18.65 14.12
N LEU A 278 -4.32 18.16 14.71
CA LEU A 278 -4.88 16.83 14.40
C LEU A 278 -5.94 16.86 13.29
N TRP A 279 -6.28 18.02 12.75
CA TRP A 279 -7.32 18.20 11.74
C TRP A 279 -6.85 19.12 10.64
N THR A 280 -7.23 18.82 9.41
CA THR A 280 -6.96 19.69 8.26
C THR A 280 -8.15 19.70 7.31
N LYS A 281 -8.23 20.75 6.50
CA LYS A 281 -9.14 20.82 5.34
C LYS A 281 -8.40 20.62 4.03
N GLU A 282 -7.07 20.51 4.08
CA GLU A 282 -6.29 20.47 2.86
C GLU A 282 -5.06 19.61 3.02
N HIS A 283 -4.67 18.91 1.95
CA HIS A 283 -3.35 18.30 1.81
C HIS A 283 -2.72 18.76 0.51
N THR A 284 -1.47 19.20 0.58
CA THR A 284 -0.61 19.35 -0.59
C THR A 284 -0.02 17.97 -0.94
N LEU A 285 -0.05 17.66 -2.22
CA LEU A 285 0.46 16.41 -2.76
C LEU A 285 1.68 16.69 -3.64
N GLU A 286 2.71 15.92 -3.46
CA GLU A 286 3.92 15.89 -4.28
C GLU A 286 4.08 14.52 -4.96
N ASP A 287 4.98 14.44 -5.91
CA ASP A 287 5.25 13.20 -6.67
C ASP A 287 3.95 12.54 -7.18
N CYS A 288 3.06 13.37 -7.74
CA CYS A 288 1.80 12.92 -8.27
C CYS A 288 2.00 12.01 -9.48
N HIS A 289 1.23 10.92 -9.51
CA HIS A 289 1.14 10.02 -10.64
C HIS A 289 -0.31 9.84 -11.06
N TRP A 290 -0.53 9.91 -12.39
CA TRP A 290 -1.85 9.80 -12.99
C TRP A 290 -1.89 8.55 -13.86
N ILE A 291 -2.84 7.66 -13.60
CA ILE A 291 -2.96 6.36 -14.28
C ILE A 291 -3.12 6.55 -15.79
N ALA A 292 -3.85 7.59 -16.21
CA ALA A 292 -4.01 7.94 -17.62
C ALA A 292 -2.75 8.53 -18.28
N GLY A 293 -1.65 8.73 -17.53
CA GLY A 293 -0.43 9.39 -18.00
C GLY A 293 -0.54 10.92 -18.12
N THR A 294 -1.73 11.47 -17.94
CA THR A 294 -2.01 12.90 -17.94
C THR A 294 -2.83 13.26 -16.71
N ALA A 295 -2.57 14.44 -16.15
CA ALA A 295 -3.31 14.94 -15.01
C ALA A 295 -4.80 15.08 -15.34
N PRO A 296 -5.70 14.68 -14.42
CA PRO A 296 -7.13 14.90 -14.60
C PRO A 296 -7.45 16.40 -14.46
N GLU A 297 -8.56 16.83 -15.04
CA GLU A 297 -9.08 18.18 -14.82
C GLU A 297 -9.31 18.46 -13.36
N ALA A 298 -9.16 19.73 -12.95
CA ALA A 298 -9.53 20.17 -11.61
C ALA A 298 -11.05 19.98 -11.38
N GLY A 299 -11.45 19.71 -10.13
CA GLY A 299 -12.87 19.54 -9.81
C GLY A 299 -13.13 18.59 -8.65
N GLU A 300 -14.39 18.20 -8.50
CA GLU A 300 -14.85 17.32 -7.44
C GLU A 300 -14.29 15.91 -7.59
N CYS A 301 -13.92 15.33 -6.46
CA CYS A 301 -13.35 13.98 -6.38
C CYS A 301 -13.63 13.37 -5.00
N LEU A 302 -13.34 12.07 -4.91
CA LEU A 302 -13.25 11.36 -3.63
C LEU A 302 -11.77 11.08 -3.35
N VAL A 303 -11.37 11.20 -2.09
CA VAL A 303 -9.97 10.99 -1.66
C VAL A 303 -9.91 9.94 -0.56
N ARG A 304 -8.96 9.02 -0.68
CA ARG A 304 -8.63 8.05 0.36
C ARG A 304 -7.16 8.26 0.76
N THR A 305 -6.92 8.46 2.05
CA THR A 305 -5.57 8.71 2.59
C THR A 305 -5.00 7.54 3.40
N ARG A 306 -5.74 6.44 3.51
CA ARG A 306 -5.33 5.17 4.13
C ARG A 306 -6.07 4.04 3.44
N HIS A 307 -5.45 2.87 3.32
CA HIS A 307 -6.07 1.70 2.66
C HIS A 307 -7.49 1.40 3.13
N THR A 308 -7.71 1.28 4.45
CA THR A 308 -9.03 1.02 5.05
C THR A 308 -9.81 2.30 5.37
N GLY A 309 -9.33 3.46 4.92
CA GLY A 309 -9.96 4.76 5.19
C GLY A 309 -11.23 4.95 4.37
N THR A 310 -12.19 5.70 4.96
CA THR A 310 -13.39 6.15 4.25
C THR A 310 -13.00 7.11 3.13
N LEU A 311 -13.62 6.97 1.97
CA LEU A 311 -13.57 7.97 0.90
C LEU A 311 -14.18 9.29 1.40
N ARG A 312 -13.48 10.40 1.16
CA ARG A 312 -13.89 11.76 1.57
C ARG A 312 -14.07 12.64 0.36
N GLU A 313 -15.14 13.41 0.37
CA GLU A 313 -15.40 14.41 -0.66
C GLU A 313 -14.37 15.54 -0.58
N ALA A 314 -13.82 15.88 -1.73
CA ALA A 314 -12.80 16.91 -1.86
C ALA A 314 -12.85 17.55 -3.24
N ARG A 315 -12.16 18.68 -3.37
CA ARG A 315 -11.86 19.32 -4.63
C ARG A 315 -10.38 19.18 -4.96
N LEU A 316 -10.10 18.65 -6.14
CA LEU A 316 -8.75 18.52 -6.68
C LEU A 316 -8.36 19.78 -7.45
N SER A 317 -7.16 20.29 -7.21
CA SER A 317 -6.45 21.27 -8.03
C SER A 317 -5.07 20.72 -8.37
N VAL A 318 -4.68 20.73 -9.65
CA VAL A 318 -3.41 20.15 -10.11
C VAL A 318 -2.53 21.28 -10.64
N SER A 319 -1.22 21.21 -10.34
CA SER A 319 -0.23 22.13 -10.89
C SER A 319 -0.11 21.99 -12.41
N GLY A 320 0.38 23.05 -13.08
CA GLY A 320 0.50 23.05 -14.53
C GLY A 320 1.43 21.97 -15.13
N ASP A 321 2.36 21.45 -14.32
CA ASP A 321 3.26 20.36 -14.71
C ASP A 321 2.70 18.97 -14.36
N GLY A 322 1.56 18.90 -13.66
CA GLY A 322 0.92 17.66 -13.23
C GLY A 322 1.63 16.92 -12.10
N ARG A 323 2.75 17.44 -11.57
CA ARG A 323 3.59 16.75 -10.57
C ARG A 323 3.20 17.02 -9.13
N SER A 324 2.46 18.08 -8.89
CA SER A 324 1.91 18.41 -7.58
C SER A 324 0.43 18.70 -7.68
N ALA A 325 -0.27 18.55 -6.58
CA ALA A 325 -1.70 18.82 -6.50
C ALA A 325 -2.08 19.26 -5.09
N THR A 326 -3.26 19.85 -4.98
CA THR A 326 -3.90 20.15 -3.69
C THR A 326 -5.26 19.47 -3.66
N VAL A 327 -5.58 18.84 -2.55
CA VAL A 327 -6.91 18.29 -2.26
C VAL A 327 -7.51 19.05 -1.09
N SER A 328 -8.60 19.80 -1.35
CA SER A 328 -9.33 20.58 -0.35
C SER A 328 -10.61 19.84 0.00
N PHE A 329 -10.73 19.38 1.26
CA PHE A 329 -11.86 18.59 1.75
C PHE A 329 -13.07 19.47 2.07
N THR A 330 -14.26 18.98 1.79
CA THR A 330 -15.53 19.64 2.15
C THR A 330 -15.64 19.80 3.67
N GLU A 331 -15.31 18.75 4.42
CA GLU A 331 -15.28 18.74 5.88
C GLU A 331 -13.88 18.49 6.41
N PRO A 332 -13.52 19.00 7.61
CA PRO A 332 -12.23 18.71 8.21
C PRO A 332 -12.01 17.20 8.35
N VAL A 333 -10.83 16.74 7.96
CA VAL A 333 -10.39 15.35 8.11
C VAL A 333 -9.25 15.24 9.11
N ARG A 334 -9.00 14.05 9.65
CA ARG A 334 -7.81 13.83 10.45
C ARG A 334 -6.56 14.06 9.63
N THR A 335 -5.65 14.85 10.17
CA THR A 335 -4.31 15.05 9.60
C THR A 335 -3.63 13.69 9.41
N VAL A 336 -3.01 13.52 8.26
CA VAL A 336 -2.30 12.31 7.87
C VAL A 336 -0.82 12.63 7.79
N ALA A 337 0.01 11.70 8.22
CA ALA A 337 1.45 11.90 8.22
C ALA A 337 1.99 12.14 6.81
N PRO A 338 3.00 13.01 6.66
CA PRO A 338 3.77 13.14 5.42
C PRO A 338 4.30 11.77 4.96
N GLY A 339 4.35 11.54 3.65
CA GLY A 339 4.78 10.27 3.07
C GLY A 339 3.64 9.26 2.83
N GLN A 340 2.48 9.44 3.44
CA GLN A 340 1.30 8.66 3.11
C GLN A 340 0.76 9.05 1.73
N SER A 341 0.07 8.12 1.08
CA SER A 341 -0.59 8.39 -0.21
C SER A 341 -1.96 9.02 -0.01
N ALA A 342 -2.27 10.04 -0.80
CA ALA A 342 -3.65 10.47 -1.05
C ALA A 342 -4.06 9.99 -2.44
N VAL A 343 -4.96 9.02 -2.49
CA VAL A 343 -5.43 8.40 -3.72
C VAL A 343 -6.75 8.99 -4.13
N ILE A 344 -6.86 9.36 -5.40
CA ILE A 344 -7.95 10.16 -5.95
C ILE A 344 -8.85 9.28 -6.82
N TYR A 345 -10.16 9.43 -6.59
CA TYR A 345 -11.17 8.66 -7.29
C TYR A 345 -12.22 9.58 -7.93
N ARG A 346 -12.74 9.16 -9.09
CA ARG A 346 -13.95 9.70 -9.72
C ARG A 346 -14.95 8.58 -9.91
N GLY A 347 -15.98 8.57 -9.07
CA GLY A 347 -16.89 7.44 -8.97
C GLY A 347 -16.15 6.16 -8.57
N LEU A 348 -16.19 5.16 -9.44
CA LEU A 348 -15.47 3.89 -9.23
C LEU A 348 -14.03 3.91 -9.74
N GLU A 349 -13.63 4.92 -10.51
CA GLU A 349 -12.30 4.98 -11.14
C GLU A 349 -11.27 5.57 -10.19
N CYS A 350 -10.16 4.86 -10.00
CA CYS A 350 -8.94 5.38 -9.40
C CYS A 350 -8.17 6.12 -10.51
N VAL A 351 -8.08 7.45 -10.40
CA VAL A 351 -7.44 8.27 -11.43
C VAL A 351 -5.94 8.50 -11.19
N GLY A 352 -5.48 8.22 -9.98
CA GLY A 352 -4.09 8.43 -9.55
C GLY A 352 -4.01 8.94 -8.13
N GLY A 353 -2.96 9.67 -7.80
CA GLY A 353 -2.74 10.22 -6.47
C GLY A 353 -1.42 10.94 -6.34
N GLY A 354 -1.04 11.23 -5.11
CA GLY A 354 0.25 11.83 -4.76
C GLY A 354 0.64 11.47 -3.33
N ILE A 355 1.88 11.79 -2.99
CA ILE A 355 2.41 11.67 -1.64
C ILE A 355 2.04 12.93 -0.87
N ILE A 356 1.50 12.78 0.33
CA ILE A 356 1.19 13.91 1.21
C ILE A 356 2.50 14.57 1.61
N ALA A 357 2.65 15.84 1.22
CA ALA A 357 3.80 16.65 1.55
C ALA A 357 3.85 16.98 3.05
N PRO A 358 5.04 17.26 3.61
CA PRO A 358 5.14 17.78 4.96
C PRO A 358 4.49 19.17 5.03
N ASP A 359 3.55 19.33 5.96
CA ASP A 359 3.13 20.68 6.35
C ASP A 359 4.31 21.40 7.00
N PRO A 360 4.43 22.73 6.80
CA PRO A 360 5.39 23.49 7.59
C PRO A 360 5.12 23.18 9.06
N VAL A 361 6.14 22.66 9.75
CA VAL A 361 6.01 22.23 11.15
C VAL A 361 5.39 23.38 11.93
N MET A 362 4.10 23.28 12.27
CA MET A 362 3.51 24.17 13.24
C MET A 362 4.23 23.88 14.55
N LYS A 363 5.18 24.74 14.92
CA LYS A 363 5.78 24.67 16.26
C LYS A 363 4.74 25.16 17.26
N PRO A 364 4.69 24.56 18.46
CA PRO A 364 3.85 25.10 19.52
C PRO A 364 4.11 26.61 19.66
N ARG A 365 3.07 27.40 19.73
CA ARG A 365 3.19 28.82 20.09
C ARG A 365 3.48 28.86 21.58
N ILE A 366 4.77 28.73 21.93
CA ILE A 366 5.26 28.93 23.30
C ILE A 366 5.56 30.40 23.47
#